data_aa68208b22224755220e1617fc17697e
#
_entry.id   aa68208b22224755220e1617fc17697e
#
_cell.length_a   1.000
_cell.length_b   1.000
_cell.length_c   1.000
_cell.angle_alpha   90.00
_cell.angle_beta   90.00
_cell.angle_gamma   90.00
#
_symmetry.space_group_name_H-M   'P 1'
#
loop_
_entity.id
_entity.type
_entity.pdbx_description
1 polymer ?
#
loop_
_entity_poly.entity_id
_entity_poly.type
_entity_poly.pdbx_seq_one_letter_code
_entity_poly.pdbx_strand_id
1 'polypeptide(L)'
;MGLETEFITGLDLQRLEDTISTFGNQIEFLVGSVHHVNGIPIDFDATTYERAVASCSIGNEGDAEEAFLSAYFDAQYELILRFKPEIIGHIDLCRLFCPSLRFSDYPSVWQKILRNIQYAIDYGALFEINAAAFRKNWDTAYPGKDIIKVCNNH
;
A
#
# COMPACT_ATOMS: atom_id res chain seq x y z
N MET A 1 -12.17 2.42 -18.74
CA MET A 1 -10.72 2.64 -18.55
C MET A 1 -10.42 2.52 -17.05
N GLY A 2 -9.41 1.72 -16.66
CA GLY A 2 -8.95 1.67 -15.28
C GLY A 2 -8.04 2.86 -14.96
N LEU A 3 -8.08 3.33 -13.71
CA LEU A 3 -7.18 4.35 -13.16
C LEU A 3 -6.46 3.77 -11.96
N GLU A 4 -5.13 3.72 -11.99
CA GLU A 4 -4.29 3.42 -10.82
C GLU A 4 -3.93 4.72 -10.10
N THR A 5 -3.98 4.70 -8.77
CA THR A 5 -3.68 5.87 -7.95
C THR A 5 -2.19 5.96 -7.62
N GLU A 6 -1.67 7.19 -7.58
CA GLU A 6 -0.36 7.57 -7.02
C GLU A 6 -0.58 8.30 -5.69
N PHE A 7 -1.29 7.67 -4.76
CA PHE A 7 -1.79 8.34 -3.58
C PHE A 7 -0.68 8.77 -2.62
N ILE A 8 -0.68 10.08 -2.29
CA ILE A 8 0.17 10.67 -1.27
C ILE A 8 -0.72 11.22 -0.15
N THR A 9 -0.66 10.59 1.02
CA THR A 9 -1.42 11.00 2.21
C THR A 9 -1.31 12.51 2.48
N GLY A 10 -2.44 13.14 2.72
CA GLY A 10 -2.55 14.56 3.02
C GLY A 10 -2.39 15.52 1.84
N LEU A 11 -1.90 15.04 0.67
CA LEU A 11 -1.70 15.89 -0.52
C LEU A 11 -2.67 15.57 -1.66
N ASP A 12 -2.94 14.31 -1.91
CA ASP A 12 -3.66 13.88 -3.10
C ASP A 12 -5.17 13.70 -2.90
N LEU A 13 -5.70 13.84 -1.68
CA LEU A 13 -7.13 13.69 -1.43
C LEU A 13 -7.97 14.54 -2.38
N GLN A 14 -7.75 15.85 -2.38
CA GLN A 14 -8.52 16.77 -3.21
C GLN A 14 -8.28 16.53 -4.70
N ARG A 15 -7.01 16.32 -5.09
CA ARG A 15 -6.66 16.06 -6.48
C ARG A 15 -7.31 14.80 -7.04
N LEU A 16 -7.36 13.73 -6.24
CA LEU A 16 -7.99 12.49 -6.65
C LEU A 16 -9.51 12.63 -6.71
N GLU A 17 -10.14 13.33 -5.75
CA GLU A 17 -11.57 13.67 -5.78
C GLU A 17 -11.92 14.49 -7.02
N ASP A 18 -11.15 15.52 -7.35
CA ASP A 18 -11.34 16.36 -8.53
C ASP A 18 -11.20 15.54 -9.82
N THR A 19 -10.22 14.63 -9.87
CA THR A 19 -10.00 13.72 -11.01
C THR A 19 -11.21 12.80 -11.20
N ILE A 20 -11.67 12.15 -10.13
CA ILE A 20 -12.83 11.26 -10.17
C ILE A 20 -14.09 12.04 -10.54
N SER A 21 -14.29 13.25 -9.98
CA SER A 21 -15.42 14.10 -10.30
C SER A 21 -15.44 14.52 -11.78
N THR A 22 -14.25 14.83 -12.34
CA THR A 22 -14.13 15.31 -13.72
C THR A 22 -14.26 14.19 -14.76
N PHE A 23 -13.65 13.04 -14.48
CA PHE A 23 -13.49 11.95 -15.43
C PHE A 23 -14.23 10.66 -15.03
N GLY A 24 -15.04 10.68 -13.97
CA GLY A 24 -15.69 9.47 -13.42
C GLY A 24 -16.49 8.68 -14.45
N ASN A 25 -17.14 9.35 -15.41
CA ASN A 25 -17.85 8.68 -16.51
C ASN A 25 -16.94 7.88 -17.47
N GLN A 26 -15.61 8.10 -17.42
CA GLN A 26 -14.61 7.41 -18.24
C GLN A 26 -13.80 6.39 -17.43
N ILE A 27 -13.91 6.44 -16.10
CA ILE A 27 -13.24 5.53 -15.18
C ILE A 27 -14.21 4.40 -14.87
N GLU A 28 -13.85 3.17 -15.25
CA GLU A 28 -14.65 1.98 -15.02
C GLU A 28 -14.30 1.34 -13.68
N PHE A 29 -13.04 1.47 -13.25
CA PHE A 29 -12.56 1.00 -11.95
C PHE A 29 -11.31 1.75 -11.51
N LEU A 30 -11.11 1.81 -10.19
CA LEU A 30 -9.90 2.31 -9.56
C LEU A 30 -9.03 1.16 -9.07
N VAL A 31 -7.71 1.28 -9.29
CA VAL A 31 -6.70 0.46 -8.62
C VAL A 31 -6.08 1.33 -7.53
N GLY A 32 -6.34 0.97 -6.28
CA GLY A 32 -5.86 1.70 -5.11
C GLY A 32 -4.44 1.28 -4.75
N SER A 33 -3.47 2.13 -5.08
CA SER A 33 -2.04 1.90 -4.87
C SER A 33 -1.40 3.04 -4.08
N VAL A 34 -0.50 2.69 -3.16
CA VAL A 34 0.32 3.64 -2.38
C VAL A 34 1.77 3.45 -2.78
N HIS A 35 2.38 4.51 -3.31
CA HIS A 35 3.77 4.53 -3.77
C HIS A 35 4.67 5.45 -2.94
N HIS A 36 4.11 6.12 -1.91
CA HIS A 36 4.81 7.13 -1.13
C HIS A 36 4.56 6.95 0.38
N VAL A 37 5.59 7.22 1.16
CA VAL A 37 5.49 7.41 2.62
C VAL A 37 6.13 8.76 2.96
N ASN A 38 5.43 9.61 3.71
CA ASN A 38 5.83 10.98 4.00
C ASN A 38 6.19 11.80 2.74
N GLY A 39 5.49 11.56 1.61
CA GLY A 39 5.74 12.20 0.33
C GLY A 39 7.01 11.72 -0.40
N ILE A 40 7.67 10.68 0.10
CA ILE A 40 8.89 10.11 -0.51
C ILE A 40 8.51 8.82 -1.24
N PRO A 41 8.87 8.65 -2.54
CA PRO A 41 8.64 7.42 -3.28
C PRO A 41 9.33 6.22 -2.63
N ILE A 42 8.66 5.06 -2.60
CA ILE A 42 9.18 3.84 -1.97
C ILE A 42 9.61 2.75 -2.96
N ASP A 43 9.35 2.95 -4.25
CA ASP A 43 9.55 1.95 -5.31
C ASP A 43 10.48 2.44 -6.44
N PHE A 44 11.04 3.65 -6.31
CA PHE A 44 11.92 4.23 -7.32
C PHE A 44 13.31 3.57 -7.30
N ASP A 45 14.05 3.67 -6.17
CA ASP A 45 15.34 3.02 -5.94
C ASP A 45 15.57 2.75 -4.44
N ALA A 46 16.60 1.96 -4.13
CA ALA A 46 16.93 1.59 -2.75
C ALA A 46 17.29 2.81 -1.88
N THR A 47 18.00 3.80 -2.43
CA THR A 47 18.40 5.00 -1.69
C THR A 47 17.19 5.85 -1.32
N THR A 48 16.23 5.99 -2.23
CA THR A 48 14.98 6.72 -1.99
C THR A 48 14.12 5.98 -0.97
N TYR A 49 14.08 4.64 -1.04
CA TYR A 49 13.42 3.81 -0.05
C TYR A 49 14.01 3.99 1.36
N GLU A 50 15.35 3.93 1.49
CA GLU A 50 16.05 4.17 2.78
C GLU A 50 15.73 5.55 3.36
N ARG A 51 15.63 6.58 2.50
CA ARG A 51 15.19 7.92 2.92
C ARG A 51 13.76 7.94 3.42
N ALA A 52 12.85 7.18 2.79
CA ALA A 52 11.47 7.07 3.25
C ALA A 52 11.42 6.41 4.64
N VAL A 53 12.17 5.32 4.87
CA VAL A 53 12.30 4.67 6.18
C VAL A 53 12.88 5.65 7.21
N ALA A 54 13.99 6.33 6.89
CA ALA A 54 14.62 7.29 7.79
C ALA A 54 13.71 8.47 8.16
N SER A 55 12.83 8.89 7.25
CA SER A 55 11.85 9.97 7.51
C SER A 55 10.87 9.64 8.62
N CYS A 56 10.63 8.36 8.89
CA CYS A 56 9.72 7.89 9.94
C CYS A 56 10.38 7.82 11.32
N SER A 57 11.71 7.94 11.40
CA SER A 57 12.46 7.96 12.68
C SER A 57 12.39 9.31 13.38
N ILE A 58 12.03 10.38 12.67
CA ILE A 58 12.08 11.75 13.20
C ILE A 58 10.97 11.92 14.25
N GLY A 59 11.39 12.04 15.52
CA GLY A 59 10.47 12.21 16.66
C GLY A 59 9.95 10.90 17.26
N ASN A 60 10.38 9.75 16.79
CA ASN A 60 10.07 8.44 17.36
C ASN A 60 11.31 7.82 17.99
N GLU A 61 11.21 7.36 19.26
CA GLU A 61 12.25 6.57 19.94
C GLU A 61 12.21 5.08 19.55
N GLY A 62 11.32 4.69 18.61
CA GLY A 62 11.08 3.31 18.21
C GLY A 62 11.83 2.89 16.95
N ASP A 63 11.54 1.67 16.49
CA ASP A 63 12.07 1.11 15.26
C ASP A 63 11.56 1.88 14.05
N ALA A 64 12.49 2.43 13.25
CA ALA A 64 12.19 3.19 12.04
C ALA A 64 11.45 2.36 10.99
N GLU A 65 11.78 1.07 10.88
CA GLU A 65 11.12 0.15 9.95
C GLU A 65 9.67 -0.10 10.36
N GLU A 66 9.40 -0.33 11.65
CA GLU A 66 8.03 -0.48 12.14
C GLU A 66 7.21 0.81 11.92
N ALA A 67 7.81 1.98 12.19
CA ALA A 67 7.16 3.28 11.97
C ALA A 67 6.85 3.50 10.48
N PHE A 68 7.78 3.17 9.58
CA PHE A 68 7.60 3.23 8.14
C PHE A 68 6.48 2.31 7.65
N LEU A 69 6.50 1.04 8.05
CA LEU A 69 5.46 0.08 7.70
C LEU A 69 4.09 0.53 8.22
N SER A 70 4.07 1.04 9.44
CA SER A 70 2.86 1.57 10.07
C SER A 70 2.27 2.74 9.26
N ALA A 71 3.11 3.70 8.86
CA ALA A 71 2.71 4.84 8.04
C ALA A 71 2.20 4.41 6.65
N TYR A 72 2.84 3.43 6.02
CA TYR A 72 2.39 2.87 4.75
C TYR A 72 0.98 2.29 4.83
N PHE A 73 0.71 1.43 5.82
CA PHE A 73 -0.62 0.82 5.96
C PHE A 73 -1.68 1.79 6.47
N ASP A 74 -1.32 2.86 7.16
CA ASP A 74 -2.25 3.94 7.50
C ASP A 74 -2.60 4.77 6.26
N ALA A 75 -1.63 5.11 5.40
CA ALA A 75 -1.88 5.77 4.12
C ALA A 75 -2.79 4.92 3.22
N GLN A 76 -2.54 3.60 3.16
CA GLN A 76 -3.39 2.68 2.43
C GLN A 76 -4.81 2.64 3.01
N TYR A 77 -4.97 2.64 4.34
CA TYR A 77 -6.28 2.68 4.97
C TYR A 77 -7.04 3.96 4.65
N GLU A 78 -6.36 5.12 4.65
CA GLU A 78 -6.96 6.40 4.26
C GLU A 78 -7.49 6.35 2.82
N LEU A 79 -6.68 5.83 1.88
CA LEU A 79 -7.08 5.62 0.49
C LEU A 79 -8.32 4.72 0.38
N ILE A 80 -8.29 3.56 1.02
CA ILE A 80 -9.37 2.57 0.98
C ILE A 80 -10.65 3.13 1.59
N LEU A 81 -10.54 3.79 2.74
CA LEU A 81 -11.68 4.38 3.45
C LEU A 81 -12.38 5.46 2.62
N ARG A 82 -11.59 6.29 1.94
CA ARG A 82 -12.08 7.47 1.23
C ARG A 82 -12.63 7.13 -0.14
N PHE A 83 -11.92 6.33 -0.90
CA PHE A 83 -12.18 6.12 -2.33
C PHE A 83 -12.77 4.75 -2.67
N LYS A 84 -12.66 3.78 -1.76
CA LYS A 84 -13.15 2.40 -1.97
C LYS A 84 -12.79 1.85 -3.34
N PRO A 85 -11.48 1.81 -3.72
CA PRO A 85 -11.09 1.32 -5.02
C PRO A 85 -11.54 -0.12 -5.22
N GLU A 86 -11.98 -0.46 -6.44
CA GLU A 86 -12.45 -1.81 -6.78
C GLU A 86 -11.33 -2.84 -6.72
N ILE A 87 -10.09 -2.41 -6.92
CA ILE A 87 -8.90 -3.27 -6.86
C ILE A 87 -7.88 -2.65 -5.90
N ILE A 88 -7.37 -3.46 -4.97
CA ILE A 88 -6.22 -3.09 -4.15
C ILE A 88 -4.96 -3.54 -4.87
N GLY A 89 -4.16 -2.58 -5.35
CA GLY A 89 -2.90 -2.85 -6.03
C GLY A 89 -1.80 -3.22 -5.04
N HIS A 90 -0.89 -4.13 -5.43
CA HIS A 90 0.34 -4.56 -4.71
C HIS A 90 0.38 -4.16 -3.22
N ILE A 91 -0.59 -4.66 -2.44
CA ILE A 91 -0.87 -4.27 -1.05
C ILE A 91 0.36 -4.21 -0.12
N ASP A 92 1.43 -4.94 -0.45
CA ASP A 92 2.66 -5.06 0.34
C ASP A 92 3.91 -4.48 -0.35
N LEU A 93 3.74 -3.49 -1.24
CA LEU A 93 4.85 -2.83 -1.94
C LEU A 93 5.90 -2.24 -0.99
N CYS A 94 5.51 -1.90 0.22
CA CYS A 94 6.42 -1.36 1.25
C CYS A 94 7.61 -2.26 1.60
N ARG A 95 7.61 -3.55 1.23
CA ARG A 95 8.75 -4.45 1.42
C ARG A 95 9.56 -4.73 0.14
N LEU A 96 9.38 -3.91 -0.89
CA LEU A 96 10.01 -4.09 -2.21
C LEU A 96 11.52 -4.32 -2.13
N PHE A 97 12.22 -3.53 -1.32
CA PHE A 97 13.68 -3.63 -1.14
C PHE A 97 14.09 -4.52 0.03
N CYS A 98 13.12 -5.09 0.77
CA CYS A 98 13.33 -5.98 1.92
C CYS A 98 12.53 -7.28 1.75
N PRO A 99 12.85 -8.15 0.76
CA PRO A 99 12.06 -9.35 0.46
C PRO A 99 12.03 -10.39 1.60
N SER A 100 12.99 -10.32 2.51
CA SER A 100 13.04 -11.16 3.71
C SER A 100 12.21 -10.65 4.89
N LEU A 101 11.64 -9.45 4.79
CA LEU A 101 10.83 -8.84 5.84
C LEU A 101 9.58 -9.69 6.09
N ARG A 102 9.33 -9.99 7.36
CA ARG A 102 8.15 -10.73 7.79
C ARG A 102 7.27 -9.81 8.65
N PHE A 103 6.05 -9.60 8.20
CA PHE A 103 5.08 -8.78 8.96
C PHE A 103 4.72 -9.39 10.33
N SER A 104 4.92 -10.71 10.51
CA SER A 104 4.74 -11.36 11.82
C SER A 104 5.68 -10.83 12.90
N ASP A 105 6.79 -10.23 12.52
CA ASP A 105 7.78 -9.67 13.46
C ASP A 105 7.34 -8.30 14.00
N TYR A 106 6.28 -7.70 13.40
CA TYR A 106 5.68 -6.41 13.74
C TYR A 106 4.17 -6.54 14.05
N PRO A 107 3.79 -6.98 15.27
CA PRO A 107 2.38 -7.26 15.60
C PRO A 107 1.44 -6.06 15.40
N SER A 108 1.89 -4.83 15.67
CA SER A 108 1.11 -3.61 15.49
C SER A 108 0.80 -3.35 14.01
N VAL A 109 1.80 -3.54 13.15
CA VAL A 109 1.67 -3.44 11.68
C VAL A 109 0.74 -4.53 11.15
N TRP A 110 0.88 -5.76 11.67
CA TRP A 110 0.02 -6.86 11.28
C TRP A 110 -1.47 -6.58 11.54
N GLN A 111 -1.81 -5.96 12.66
CA GLN A 111 -3.19 -5.54 12.94
C GLN A 111 -3.70 -4.50 11.92
N LYS A 112 -2.84 -3.59 11.45
CA LYS A 112 -3.21 -2.62 10.41
C LYS A 112 -3.45 -3.31 9.06
N ILE A 113 -2.63 -4.29 8.71
CA ILE A 113 -2.82 -5.12 7.51
C ILE A 113 -4.19 -5.82 7.57
N LEU A 114 -4.49 -6.51 8.68
CA LEU A 114 -5.75 -7.20 8.86
C LEU A 114 -6.94 -6.24 8.78
N ARG A 115 -6.86 -5.07 9.41
CA ARG A 115 -7.86 -4.01 9.32
C ARG A 115 -8.11 -3.59 7.87
N ASN A 116 -7.05 -3.34 7.11
CA ASN A 116 -7.15 -2.87 5.72
C ASN A 116 -7.79 -3.94 4.83
N ILE A 117 -7.32 -5.19 4.96
CA ILE A 117 -7.87 -6.33 4.21
C ILE A 117 -9.34 -6.53 4.54
N GLN A 118 -9.70 -6.59 5.83
CA GLN A 118 -11.08 -6.79 6.24
C GLN A 118 -12.00 -5.70 5.69
N TYR A 119 -11.60 -4.43 5.82
CA TYR A 119 -12.39 -3.32 5.30
C TYR A 119 -12.56 -3.39 3.78
N ALA A 120 -11.50 -3.77 3.04
CA ALA A 120 -11.57 -3.92 1.59
C ALA A 120 -12.52 -5.07 1.19
N ILE A 121 -12.48 -6.19 1.89
CA ILE A 121 -13.39 -7.33 1.68
C ILE A 121 -14.84 -6.92 1.96
N ASP A 122 -15.10 -6.17 3.03
CA ASP A 122 -16.45 -5.77 3.44
C ASP A 122 -17.18 -4.94 2.37
N TYR A 123 -16.47 -4.18 1.55
CA TYR A 123 -17.09 -3.48 0.42
C TYR A 123 -16.91 -4.19 -0.94
N GLY A 124 -16.28 -5.35 -0.98
CA GLY A 124 -16.18 -6.20 -2.17
C GLY A 124 -14.99 -5.91 -3.09
N ALA A 125 -13.90 -5.33 -2.59
CA ALA A 125 -12.69 -5.11 -3.38
C ALA A 125 -12.01 -6.43 -3.79
N LEU A 126 -11.35 -6.39 -4.94
CA LEU A 126 -10.43 -7.43 -5.39
C LEU A 126 -9.01 -7.10 -4.94
N PHE A 127 -8.18 -8.11 -4.76
CA PHE A 127 -6.75 -7.95 -4.48
C PHE A 127 -5.94 -8.34 -5.70
N GLU A 128 -5.05 -7.46 -6.13
CA GLU A 128 -4.17 -7.71 -7.26
C GLU A 128 -3.13 -8.79 -6.90
N ILE A 129 -2.87 -9.70 -7.84
CA ILE A 129 -1.67 -10.54 -7.86
C ILE A 129 -0.75 -9.99 -8.93
N ASN A 130 0.27 -9.22 -8.52
CA ASN A 130 1.14 -8.49 -9.43
C ASN A 130 2.45 -9.24 -9.67
N ALA A 131 2.70 -9.61 -10.92
CA ALA A 131 3.90 -10.35 -11.34
C ALA A 131 5.16 -9.47 -11.44
N ALA A 132 5.08 -8.15 -11.22
CA ALA A 132 6.23 -7.25 -11.27
C ALA A 132 7.32 -7.60 -10.25
N ALA A 133 6.96 -8.26 -9.15
CA ALA A 133 7.89 -8.76 -8.15
C ALA A 133 8.98 -9.66 -8.74
N PHE A 134 8.63 -10.54 -9.69
CA PHE A 134 9.62 -11.41 -10.34
C PHE A 134 10.69 -10.63 -11.11
N ARG A 135 10.34 -9.48 -11.71
CA ARG A 135 11.32 -8.60 -12.36
C ARG A 135 12.27 -7.91 -11.38
N LYS A 136 11.91 -7.90 -10.11
CA LYS A 136 12.68 -7.37 -8.98
C LYS A 136 13.42 -8.48 -8.20
N ASN A 137 13.57 -9.68 -8.82
CA ASN A 137 14.21 -10.86 -8.24
C ASN A 137 13.53 -11.44 -6.99
N TRP A 138 12.24 -11.24 -6.85
CA TRP A 138 11.44 -11.93 -5.86
C TRP A 138 11.11 -13.34 -6.32
N ASP A 139 10.95 -14.27 -5.38
CA ASP A 139 10.52 -15.66 -5.61
C ASP A 139 8.99 -15.82 -5.64
N THR A 140 8.26 -14.75 -5.33
CA THR A 140 6.79 -14.69 -5.32
C THR A 140 6.29 -13.42 -6.03
N ALA A 141 5.01 -13.41 -6.41
CA ALA A 141 4.32 -12.18 -6.81
C ALA A 141 4.05 -11.27 -5.60
N TYR A 142 3.62 -10.02 -5.82
CA TYR A 142 2.91 -9.25 -4.81
C TYR A 142 1.42 -9.65 -4.82
N PRO A 143 0.78 -9.73 -3.65
CA PRO A 143 1.39 -9.78 -2.33
C PRO A 143 2.08 -11.13 -2.06
N GLY A 144 2.94 -11.15 -1.04
CA GLY A 144 3.56 -12.37 -0.59
C GLY A 144 2.57 -13.37 0.01
N LYS A 145 3.06 -14.61 0.20
CA LYS A 145 2.22 -15.75 0.63
C LYS A 145 1.54 -15.55 1.98
N ASP A 146 2.13 -14.77 2.87
CA ASP A 146 1.56 -14.41 4.18
C ASP A 146 0.26 -13.60 4.03
N ILE A 147 0.25 -12.61 3.15
CA ILE A 147 -0.92 -11.78 2.85
C ILE A 147 -1.98 -12.58 2.10
N ILE A 148 -1.57 -13.36 1.05
CA ILE A 148 -2.51 -14.19 0.28
C ILE A 148 -3.30 -15.14 1.19
N LYS A 149 -2.65 -15.73 2.20
CA LYS A 149 -3.33 -16.61 3.15
C LYS A 149 -4.43 -15.90 3.95
N VAL A 150 -4.22 -14.63 4.29
CA VAL A 150 -5.25 -13.84 4.97
C VAL A 150 -6.43 -13.60 4.06
N CYS A 151 -6.17 -13.13 2.82
CA CYS A 151 -7.24 -12.86 1.85
C CYS A 151 -8.10 -14.09 1.52
N ASN A 152 -7.50 -15.29 1.51
CA ASN A 152 -8.22 -16.54 1.21
C ASN A 152 -9.03 -17.10 2.38
N ASN A 153 -8.83 -16.62 3.60
CA ASN A 153 -9.53 -17.12 4.79
C ASN A 153 -10.81 -16.31 5.11
N HIS A 154 -11.10 -15.31 4.32
CA HIS A 154 -12.28 -14.45 4.37
C HIS A 154 -13.10 -14.54 3.08
#